data_c2b497e780469fbd7ff7774dfdaabad2
#
_entry.id   c2b497e780469fbd7ff7774dfdaabad2
#
_cell.length_a   1.000
_cell.length_b   1.000
_cell.length_c   1.000
_cell.angle_alpha   90.00
_cell.angle_beta   90.00
_cell.angle_gamma   90.00
#
_symmetry.space_group_name_H-M   'P 1'
#
loop_
_entity.id
_entity.type
_entity.pdbx_description
1 polymer ?
#
loop_
_entity_poly.entity_id
_entity_poly.type
_entity_poly.pdbx_seq_one_letter_code
_entity_poly.pdbx_strand_id
1 'polypeptide(L)'
;EVTITGTPLDHLLCHCVLPYSNWEWATRCQSESFLSLVGGLQASLGKLGKKPRYLSTDHSSAATHEISPGGGPRAFNPDYLDLCEHYDLWPVTINVACPHEHGDVESQNGHLKRRLKQHLLLRGSRDFASERDYDQFLARVMAAANGPRQARLAEELSAMQPPPPTPLAEYRELAARVSGHSTIRIKNITYSVPSRLIGQRLRVEVYESVLKLYLGRERVLEVPRACGDRGAVINFRHVVGPLLRKPGAF
;
A
#
# COMPACT_ATOMS: atom_id res chain seq x y z
N GLU A 1 -14.33 -13.28 -0.29
CA GLU A 1 -14.65 -12.09 -1.10
C GLU A 1 -15.50 -11.15 -0.28
N VAL A 2 -15.22 -9.85 -0.38
CA VAL A 2 -15.92 -8.76 0.31
C VAL A 2 -16.44 -7.81 -0.77
N THR A 3 -17.62 -7.20 -0.53
CA THR A 3 -18.20 -6.23 -1.44
C THR A 3 -18.44 -4.89 -0.74
N ILE A 4 -18.44 -3.82 -1.53
CA ILE A 4 -18.84 -2.47 -1.10
C ILE A 4 -20.06 -2.09 -1.92
N THR A 5 -21.22 -1.97 -1.27
CA THR A 5 -22.52 -1.70 -1.94
C THR A 5 -22.77 -2.61 -3.15
N GLY A 6 -22.51 -3.92 -2.96
CA GLY A 6 -22.68 -4.95 -3.97
C GLY A 6 -21.54 -5.08 -4.98
N THR A 7 -20.55 -4.17 -4.98
CA THR A 7 -19.40 -4.23 -5.89
C THR A 7 -18.23 -4.96 -5.23
N PRO A 8 -17.60 -5.95 -5.87
CA PRO A 8 -16.43 -6.64 -5.33
C PRO A 8 -15.31 -5.67 -5.00
N LEU A 9 -14.71 -5.84 -3.81
CA LEU A 9 -13.55 -5.08 -3.37
C LEU A 9 -12.29 -5.96 -3.53
N ASP A 10 -11.57 -5.75 -4.63
CA ASP A 10 -10.25 -6.36 -4.81
C ASP A 10 -9.23 -5.68 -3.91
N HIS A 11 -8.67 -6.45 -2.98
CA HIS A 11 -7.67 -5.96 -2.06
C HIS A 11 -6.81 -7.10 -1.51
N LEU A 12 -5.63 -6.72 -1.04
CA LEU A 12 -4.74 -7.53 -0.24
C LEU A 12 -4.72 -7.01 1.20
N LEU A 13 -4.10 -7.75 2.09
CA LEU A 13 -3.84 -7.32 3.46
C LEU A 13 -2.34 -7.33 3.73
N CYS A 14 -1.79 -6.18 4.08
CA CYS A 14 -0.48 -6.09 4.70
C CYS A 14 -0.64 -6.49 6.17
N HIS A 15 -0.02 -7.61 6.56
CA HIS A 15 -0.14 -8.19 7.89
C HIS A 15 1.19 -8.08 8.64
N CYS A 16 1.20 -7.34 9.73
CA CYS A 16 2.33 -7.17 10.63
C CYS A 16 2.12 -7.98 11.91
N VAL A 17 3.14 -8.70 12.35
CA VAL A 17 3.10 -9.54 13.55
C VAL A 17 4.36 -9.32 14.38
N LEU A 18 4.21 -9.20 15.69
CA LEU A 18 5.31 -9.25 16.65
C LEU A 18 5.48 -10.70 17.15
N PRO A 19 6.66 -11.31 16.98
CA PRO A 19 6.81 -12.74 17.23
C PRO A 19 6.73 -13.14 18.71
N TYR A 20 7.06 -12.26 19.65
CA TYR A 20 7.03 -12.58 21.09
C TYR A 20 5.60 -12.54 21.65
N SER A 21 4.88 -11.46 21.46
CA SER A 21 3.51 -11.28 21.97
C SER A 21 2.46 -11.89 21.04
N ASN A 22 2.81 -12.19 19.81
CA ASN A 22 1.88 -12.47 18.70
C ASN A 22 0.88 -11.32 18.46
N TRP A 23 1.21 -10.11 18.91
CA TRP A 23 0.42 -8.95 18.54
C TRP A 23 0.41 -8.81 17.02
N GLU A 24 -0.75 -8.50 16.45
CA GLU A 24 -0.90 -8.43 15.02
C GLU A 24 -1.74 -7.23 14.59
N TRP A 25 -1.41 -6.70 13.42
CA TRP A 25 -2.19 -5.66 12.77
C TRP A 25 -2.27 -5.92 11.27
N ALA A 26 -3.46 -5.79 10.71
CA ALA A 26 -3.70 -5.94 9.28
C ALA A 26 -4.25 -4.65 8.70
N THR A 27 -3.65 -4.20 7.60
CA THR A 27 -4.06 -3.01 6.85
C THR A 27 -4.40 -3.41 5.43
N ARG A 28 -5.50 -2.91 4.91
CA ARG A 28 -5.89 -3.12 3.53
C ARG A 28 -4.90 -2.41 2.58
N CYS A 29 -4.53 -3.10 1.51
CA CYS A 29 -3.68 -2.57 0.45
C CYS A 29 -4.17 -3.08 -0.92
N GLN A 30 -3.75 -2.40 -2.00
CA GLN A 30 -4.20 -2.74 -3.36
C GLN A 30 -3.23 -3.67 -4.09
N SER A 31 -1.98 -3.72 -3.68
CA SER A 31 -0.94 -4.50 -4.35
C SER A 31 0.21 -4.82 -3.41
N GLU A 32 1.07 -5.74 -3.80
CA GLU A 32 2.35 -6.02 -3.11
C GLU A 32 3.44 -5.00 -3.49
N SER A 33 3.08 -3.71 -3.46
CA SER A 33 4.01 -2.64 -3.81
C SER A 33 4.76 -2.10 -2.59
N PHE A 34 5.88 -1.40 -2.84
CA PHE A 34 6.61 -0.72 -1.79
C PHE A 34 5.74 0.32 -1.04
N LEU A 35 4.85 1.04 -1.74
CA LEU A 35 3.93 1.99 -1.10
C LEU A 35 2.93 1.31 -0.17
N SER A 36 2.46 0.12 -0.54
CA SER A 36 1.61 -0.71 0.32
C SER A 36 2.34 -1.16 1.58
N LEU A 37 3.61 -1.54 1.44
CA LEU A 37 4.47 -1.91 2.58
C LEU A 37 4.68 -0.71 3.51
N VAL A 38 5.00 0.47 2.97
CA VAL A 38 5.16 1.71 3.76
C VAL A 38 3.88 2.03 4.53
N GLY A 39 2.74 2.06 3.86
CA GLY A 39 1.44 2.34 4.49
C GLY A 39 1.07 1.32 5.57
N GLY A 40 1.27 0.02 5.29
CA GLY A 40 1.02 -1.06 6.24
C GLY A 40 1.91 -1.00 7.48
N LEU A 41 3.21 -0.75 7.30
CA LEU A 41 4.16 -0.57 8.40
C LEU A 41 3.78 0.65 9.24
N GLN A 42 3.55 1.80 8.62
CA GLN A 42 3.18 3.03 9.32
C GLN A 42 1.89 2.89 10.12
N ALA A 43 0.86 2.26 9.53
CA ALA A 43 -0.39 1.96 10.23
C ALA A 43 -0.15 1.06 11.46
N SER A 44 0.71 0.05 11.32
CA SER A 44 1.06 -0.88 12.41
C SER A 44 1.85 -0.17 13.52
N LEU A 45 2.88 0.60 13.18
CA LEU A 45 3.66 1.38 14.14
C LEU A 45 2.81 2.44 14.86
N GLY A 46 1.88 3.09 14.12
CA GLY A 46 0.93 4.04 14.69
C GLY A 46 -0.03 3.40 15.70
N LYS A 47 -0.47 2.16 15.46
CA LYS A 47 -1.31 1.39 16.40
C LYS A 47 -0.52 0.87 17.60
N LEU A 48 0.71 0.46 17.38
CA LEU A 48 1.59 -0.03 18.43
C LEU A 48 2.10 1.11 19.34
N GLY A 49 2.29 2.31 18.78
CA GLY A 49 2.89 3.46 19.47
C GLY A 49 4.39 3.31 19.74
N LYS A 50 4.98 2.24 19.25
CA LYS A 50 6.40 1.86 19.42
C LYS A 50 6.93 1.27 18.12
N LYS A 51 8.26 1.18 17.98
CA LYS A 51 8.93 0.51 16.87
C LYS A 51 9.74 -0.70 17.36
N PRO A 52 9.70 -1.84 16.65
CA PRO A 52 10.62 -2.94 16.89
C PRO A 52 12.05 -2.55 16.48
N ARG A 53 13.01 -3.39 16.78
CA ARG A 53 14.40 -3.23 16.32
C ARG A 53 14.62 -3.81 14.93
N TYR A 54 13.94 -4.89 14.61
CA TYR A 54 14.13 -5.65 13.38
C TYR A 54 12.86 -5.62 12.55
N LEU A 55 13.02 -5.51 11.23
CA LEU A 55 11.95 -5.65 10.26
C LEU A 55 12.28 -6.84 9.35
N SER A 56 11.47 -7.89 9.46
CA SER A 56 11.52 -9.04 8.57
C SER A 56 10.36 -8.98 7.59
N THR A 57 10.64 -9.15 6.32
CA THR A 57 9.64 -9.26 5.26
C THR A 57 9.85 -10.57 4.51
N ASP A 58 8.78 -11.09 3.94
CA ASP A 58 8.90 -12.17 2.97
C ASP A 58 9.66 -11.69 1.70
N HIS A 59 9.91 -12.63 0.77
CA HIS A 59 10.63 -12.33 -0.47
C HIS A 59 9.83 -11.51 -1.49
N SER A 60 8.99 -10.57 -1.03
CA SER A 60 8.24 -9.71 -1.92
C SER A 60 9.17 -8.76 -2.70
N SER A 61 8.78 -8.42 -3.92
CA SER A 61 9.48 -7.45 -4.77
C SER A 61 9.52 -6.04 -4.16
N ALA A 62 8.71 -5.77 -3.17
CA ALA A 62 8.71 -4.52 -2.42
C ALA A 62 9.97 -4.35 -1.56
N ALA A 63 10.49 -5.45 -1.00
CA ALA A 63 11.63 -5.43 -0.08
C ALA A 63 12.93 -5.91 -0.72
N THR A 64 12.88 -6.89 -1.64
CA THR A 64 14.07 -7.53 -2.20
C THR A 64 13.97 -7.69 -3.72
N HIS A 65 15.12 -7.71 -4.40
CA HIS A 65 15.22 -8.06 -5.82
C HIS A 65 16.31 -9.12 -6.04
N GLU A 66 16.16 -9.90 -7.10
CA GLU A 66 17.16 -10.88 -7.50
C GLU A 66 18.40 -10.18 -8.08
N ILE A 67 19.59 -10.57 -7.64
CA ILE A 67 20.86 -10.03 -8.16
C ILE A 67 21.14 -10.63 -9.54
N SER A 68 20.71 -11.88 -9.77
CA SER A 68 20.89 -12.59 -11.06
C SER A 68 19.61 -13.36 -11.42
N PRO A 69 19.20 -13.38 -12.70
CA PRO A 69 18.07 -14.19 -13.14
C PRO A 69 18.34 -15.68 -12.88
N GLY A 70 17.39 -16.36 -12.20
CA GLY A 70 17.48 -17.81 -11.99
C GLY A 70 17.60 -18.27 -10.53
N GLY A 71 17.27 -17.42 -9.53
CA GLY A 71 17.17 -17.81 -8.14
C GLY A 71 18.47 -17.71 -7.33
N GLY A 72 19.30 -16.75 -7.66
CA GLY A 72 20.52 -16.41 -6.91
C GLY A 72 20.26 -15.59 -5.63
N PRO A 73 21.34 -15.07 -5.00
CA PRO A 73 21.24 -14.21 -3.85
C PRO A 73 20.35 -12.99 -4.13
N ARG A 74 19.55 -12.59 -3.15
CA ARG A 74 18.69 -11.39 -3.24
C ARG A 74 19.34 -10.24 -2.49
N ALA A 75 19.22 -9.03 -3.05
CA ALA A 75 19.59 -7.80 -2.37
C ALA A 75 18.33 -7.05 -1.93
N PHE A 76 18.48 -6.26 -0.88
CA PHE A 76 17.44 -5.34 -0.49
C PHE A 76 17.23 -4.25 -1.53
N ASN A 77 15.98 -3.88 -1.75
CA ASN A 77 15.63 -2.73 -2.55
C ASN A 77 16.14 -1.45 -1.87
N PRO A 78 16.80 -0.50 -2.57
CA PRO A 78 17.22 0.77 -2.00
C PRO A 78 16.10 1.52 -1.26
N ASP A 79 14.91 1.62 -1.86
CA ASP A 79 13.74 2.24 -1.22
C ASP A 79 13.38 1.56 0.13
N TYR A 80 13.58 0.23 0.24
CA TYR A 80 13.36 -0.52 1.48
C TYR A 80 14.43 -0.23 2.53
N LEU A 81 15.67 -0.06 2.12
CA LEU A 81 16.75 0.35 3.01
C LEU A 81 16.52 1.77 3.55
N ASP A 82 16.08 2.71 2.70
CA ASP A 82 15.72 4.07 3.09
C ASP A 82 14.56 4.07 4.10
N LEU A 83 13.56 3.19 3.91
CA LEU A 83 12.48 2.97 4.88
C LEU A 83 13.02 2.48 6.22
N CYS A 84 13.91 1.49 6.20
CA CYS A 84 14.52 0.95 7.40
C CYS A 84 15.37 2.00 8.12
N GLU A 85 16.16 2.78 7.40
CA GLU A 85 16.97 3.88 7.95
C GLU A 85 16.08 4.96 8.59
N HIS A 86 15.01 5.38 7.89
CA HIS A 86 14.07 6.39 8.40
C HIS A 86 13.45 5.99 9.74
N TYR A 87 13.06 4.71 9.90
CA TYR A 87 12.47 4.19 11.14
C TYR A 87 13.51 3.62 12.10
N ASP A 88 14.80 3.69 11.78
CA ASP A 88 15.89 3.06 12.53
C ASP A 88 15.54 1.59 12.85
N LEU A 89 15.27 0.83 11.78
CA LEU A 89 14.97 -0.59 11.78
C LEU A 89 16.11 -1.36 11.11
N TRP A 90 16.42 -2.52 11.62
CA TRP A 90 17.39 -3.42 11.00
C TRP A 90 16.67 -4.37 10.05
N PRO A 91 16.93 -4.31 8.73
CA PRO A 91 16.33 -5.24 7.78
C PRO A 91 16.87 -6.65 8.01
N VAL A 92 15.98 -7.62 8.05
CA VAL A 92 16.34 -9.04 8.17
C VAL A 92 15.75 -9.78 6.98
N THR A 93 16.61 -10.52 6.26
CA THR A 93 16.13 -11.48 5.26
C THR A 93 15.82 -12.80 5.95
N ILE A 94 14.69 -13.38 5.62
CA ILE A 94 14.38 -14.74 6.00
C ILE A 94 15.26 -15.67 5.16
N ASN A 95 16.05 -16.51 5.80
CA ASN A 95 16.91 -17.46 5.09
C ASN A 95 16.06 -18.49 4.34
N VAL A 96 16.30 -18.63 3.05
CA VAL A 96 15.63 -19.58 2.14
C VAL A 96 15.77 -21.05 2.62
N ALA A 97 16.68 -21.32 3.53
CA ALA A 97 16.99 -22.67 4.04
C ALA A 97 16.50 -22.93 5.47
N CYS A 98 15.76 -22.00 6.11
CA CYS A 98 15.25 -22.18 7.48
C CYS A 98 13.72 -22.24 7.50
N PRO A 99 13.10 -23.42 7.29
CA PRO A 99 11.64 -23.58 7.27
C PRO A 99 10.95 -23.17 8.59
N HIS A 100 11.69 -23.18 9.69
CA HIS A 100 11.15 -22.83 11.02
C HIS A 100 10.89 -21.33 11.19
N GLU A 101 11.58 -20.45 10.46
CA GLU A 101 11.36 -19.01 10.51
C GLU A 101 10.11 -18.55 9.75
N HIS A 102 9.68 -19.32 8.75
CA HIS A 102 8.44 -19.10 7.99
C HIS A 102 7.19 -19.64 8.68
N GLY A 103 7.34 -20.71 9.47
CA GLY A 103 6.20 -21.43 10.06
C GLY A 103 5.30 -20.55 10.92
N ASP A 104 5.86 -19.59 11.66
CA ASP A 104 5.08 -18.71 12.52
C ASP A 104 4.29 -17.67 11.71
N VAL A 105 4.89 -17.03 10.72
CA VAL A 105 4.22 -16.00 9.89
C VAL A 105 3.15 -16.65 9.01
N GLU A 106 3.44 -17.77 8.37
CA GLU A 106 2.47 -18.53 7.57
C GLU A 106 1.29 -19.02 8.43
N SER A 107 1.59 -19.54 9.63
CA SER A 107 0.58 -19.93 10.62
C SER A 107 -0.29 -18.74 11.00
N GLN A 108 0.29 -17.57 11.31
CA GLN A 108 -0.43 -16.36 11.67
C GLN A 108 -1.30 -15.84 10.51
N ASN A 109 -0.82 -15.90 9.27
CA ASN A 109 -1.62 -15.59 8.08
C ASN A 109 -2.83 -16.54 7.94
N GLY A 110 -2.64 -17.82 8.19
CA GLY A 110 -3.71 -18.81 8.24
C GLY A 110 -4.74 -18.51 9.35
N HIS A 111 -4.26 -18.12 10.53
CA HIS A 111 -5.11 -17.72 11.66
C HIS A 111 -5.90 -16.45 11.34
N LEU A 112 -5.29 -15.45 10.76
CA LEU A 112 -5.94 -14.20 10.33
C LEU A 112 -7.07 -14.50 9.33
N LYS A 113 -6.80 -15.28 8.27
CA LYS A 113 -7.81 -15.66 7.27
C LYS A 113 -9.01 -16.39 7.88
N ARG A 114 -8.75 -17.35 8.78
CA ARG A 114 -9.84 -18.07 9.48
C ARG A 114 -10.65 -17.16 10.38
N ARG A 115 -10.01 -16.27 11.13
CA ARG A 115 -10.65 -15.31 12.02
C ARG A 115 -11.53 -14.33 11.25
N LEU A 116 -11.02 -13.76 10.16
CA LEU A 116 -11.79 -12.88 9.29
C LEU A 116 -13.04 -13.59 8.75
N LYS A 117 -12.88 -14.84 8.27
CA LYS A 117 -14.02 -15.65 7.81
C LYS A 117 -15.07 -15.84 8.90
N GLN A 118 -14.67 -16.16 10.13
CA GLN A 118 -15.58 -16.34 11.27
C GLN A 118 -16.31 -15.05 11.63
N HIS A 119 -15.60 -13.91 11.71
CA HIS A 119 -16.21 -12.62 12.01
C HIS A 119 -17.17 -12.14 10.90
N LEU A 120 -16.87 -12.44 9.63
CA LEU A 120 -17.79 -12.16 8.52
C LEU A 120 -19.06 -13.03 8.59
N LEU A 121 -18.93 -14.29 9.01
CA LEU A 121 -20.08 -15.17 9.24
C LEU A 121 -20.94 -14.68 10.40
N LEU A 122 -20.33 -14.28 11.51
CA LEU A 122 -21.06 -13.70 12.66
C LEU A 122 -21.76 -12.39 12.32
N ARG A 123 -21.15 -11.59 11.43
CA ARG A 123 -21.77 -10.36 10.93
C ARG A 123 -23.00 -10.64 10.05
N GLY A 124 -23.11 -11.82 9.46
CA GLY A 124 -24.21 -12.22 8.58
C GLY A 124 -24.15 -11.61 7.17
N SER A 125 -23.16 -10.77 6.85
CA SER A 125 -23.00 -10.16 5.54
C SER A 125 -21.53 -9.89 5.24
N ARG A 126 -21.16 -10.01 3.96
CA ARG A 126 -19.84 -9.64 3.42
C ARG A 126 -19.88 -8.31 2.69
N ASP A 127 -21.05 -7.68 2.61
CA ASP A 127 -21.23 -6.38 1.99
C ASP A 127 -21.11 -5.25 3.03
N PHE A 128 -20.39 -4.20 2.71
CA PHE A 128 -20.16 -3.03 3.55
C PHE A 128 -20.67 -1.77 2.83
N ALA A 129 -21.10 -0.79 3.60
CA ALA A 129 -21.58 0.48 3.03
C ALA A 129 -20.46 1.33 2.45
N SER A 130 -19.23 1.17 2.96
CA SER A 130 -18.03 1.88 2.49
C SER A 130 -16.76 1.09 2.78
N GLU A 131 -15.67 1.44 2.10
CA GLU A 131 -14.32 0.92 2.42
C GLU A 131 -13.93 1.24 3.87
N ARG A 132 -14.31 2.41 4.36
CA ARG A 132 -14.07 2.82 5.76
C ARG A 132 -14.77 1.89 6.75
N ASP A 133 -15.99 1.44 6.46
CA ASP A 133 -16.70 0.50 7.33
C ASP A 133 -16.02 -0.86 7.36
N TYR A 134 -15.47 -1.29 6.21
CA TYR A 134 -14.65 -2.49 6.15
C TYR A 134 -13.33 -2.34 6.93
N ASP A 135 -12.65 -1.20 6.80
CA ASP A 135 -11.43 -0.92 7.57
C ASP A 135 -11.70 -0.89 9.09
N GLN A 136 -12.84 -0.34 9.53
CA GLN A 136 -13.28 -0.40 10.93
C GLN A 136 -13.59 -1.83 11.38
N PHE A 137 -14.18 -2.65 10.51
CA PHE A 137 -14.40 -4.07 10.79
C PHE A 137 -13.06 -4.78 10.97
N LEU A 138 -12.08 -4.60 10.09
CA LEU A 138 -10.73 -5.15 10.24
C LEU A 138 -10.11 -4.73 11.59
N ALA A 139 -10.18 -3.44 11.93
CA ALA A 139 -9.66 -2.92 13.19
C ALA A 139 -10.30 -3.60 14.42
N ARG A 140 -11.63 -3.84 14.41
CA ARG A 140 -12.31 -4.59 15.49
C ARG A 140 -11.85 -6.03 15.60
N VAL A 141 -11.66 -6.71 14.45
CA VAL A 141 -11.15 -8.09 14.43
C VAL A 141 -9.74 -8.15 14.99
N MET A 142 -8.87 -7.19 14.64
CA MET A 142 -7.51 -7.11 15.18
C MET A 142 -7.51 -6.81 16.70
N ALA A 143 -8.35 -5.88 17.15
CA ALA A 143 -8.48 -5.56 18.56
C ALA A 143 -8.92 -6.78 19.40
N ALA A 144 -9.91 -7.54 18.91
CA ALA A 144 -10.35 -8.77 19.55
C ALA A 144 -9.25 -9.83 19.61
N ALA A 145 -8.47 -9.98 18.54
CA ALA A 145 -7.34 -10.89 18.49
C ALA A 145 -6.21 -10.53 19.48
N ASN A 146 -5.98 -9.23 19.66
CA ASN A 146 -4.91 -8.72 20.52
C ASN A 146 -5.31 -8.64 22.00
N GLY A 147 -6.61 -8.75 22.33
CA GLY A 147 -7.10 -8.69 23.71
C GLY A 147 -6.38 -9.65 24.67
N PRO A 148 -6.29 -10.96 24.36
CA PRO A 148 -5.61 -11.93 25.22
C PRO A 148 -4.08 -11.78 25.31
N ARG A 149 -3.49 -10.97 24.44
CA ARG A 149 -2.02 -10.82 24.28
C ARG A 149 -1.43 -9.66 25.07
N GLN A 150 -2.25 -8.89 25.78
CA GLN A 150 -1.87 -7.61 26.40
C GLN A 150 -0.70 -7.73 27.39
N ALA A 151 -0.64 -8.80 28.19
CA ALA A 151 0.44 -8.99 29.15
C ALA A 151 1.80 -9.13 28.46
N ARG A 152 1.91 -10.03 27.49
CA ARG A 152 3.15 -10.19 26.71
C ARG A 152 3.47 -8.98 25.86
N LEU A 153 2.44 -8.32 25.32
CA LEU A 153 2.62 -7.09 24.58
C LEU A 153 3.25 -5.99 25.46
N ALA A 154 2.79 -5.83 26.69
CA ALA A 154 3.36 -4.84 27.62
C ALA A 154 4.86 -5.11 27.90
N GLU A 155 5.25 -6.36 28.07
CA GLU A 155 6.65 -6.73 28.20
C GLU A 155 7.46 -6.38 26.95
N GLU A 156 6.97 -6.74 25.77
CA GLU A 156 7.63 -6.49 24.48
C GLU A 156 7.78 -4.97 24.23
N LEU A 157 6.72 -4.20 24.49
CA LEU A 157 6.73 -2.74 24.36
C LEU A 157 7.73 -2.06 25.31
N SER A 158 8.03 -2.65 26.46
CA SER A 158 9.02 -2.08 27.40
C SER A 158 10.43 -2.04 26.80
N ALA A 159 10.76 -2.97 25.90
CA ALA A 159 12.04 -3.05 25.19
C ALA A 159 12.08 -2.22 23.89
N MET A 160 10.95 -1.64 23.48
CA MET A 160 10.81 -0.90 22.22
C MET A 160 10.92 0.60 22.43
N GLN A 161 11.34 1.30 21.38
CA GLN A 161 11.44 2.77 21.34
C GLN A 161 10.25 3.40 20.63
N PRO A 162 9.94 4.70 20.84
CA PRO A 162 8.95 5.39 20.03
C PRO A 162 9.42 5.49 18.57
N PRO A 163 8.49 5.45 17.58
CA PRO A 163 8.85 5.71 16.19
C PRO A 163 9.23 7.20 16.00
N PRO A 164 9.92 7.55 14.90
CA PRO A 164 10.20 8.93 14.56
C PRO A 164 8.89 9.74 14.45
N PRO A 165 8.91 11.03 14.81
CA PRO A 165 7.69 11.85 14.84
C PRO A 165 7.12 12.15 13.45
N THR A 166 7.98 12.10 12.42
CA THR A 166 7.58 12.39 11.03
C THR A 166 7.40 11.09 10.27
N PRO A 167 6.22 10.78 9.74
CA PRO A 167 6.03 9.62 8.90
C PRO A 167 6.75 9.79 7.55
N LEU A 168 7.15 8.69 6.94
CA LEU A 168 7.64 8.69 5.57
C LEU A 168 6.48 9.02 4.60
N ALA A 169 6.79 9.71 3.51
CA ALA A 169 5.79 10.02 2.51
C ALA A 169 5.22 8.74 1.86
N GLU A 170 3.90 8.59 1.88
CA GLU A 170 3.20 7.44 1.27
C GLU A 170 2.96 7.64 -0.23
N TYR A 171 3.85 8.38 -0.88
CA TYR A 171 3.81 8.60 -2.33
C TYR A 171 5.21 8.67 -2.91
N ARG A 172 5.30 8.38 -4.20
CA ARG A 172 6.50 8.62 -5.00
C ARG A 172 6.29 9.83 -5.89
N GLU A 173 7.25 10.75 -5.88
CA GLU A 173 7.19 11.92 -6.74
C GLU A 173 7.83 11.62 -8.11
N LEU A 174 7.14 12.02 -9.17
CA LEU A 174 7.59 11.92 -10.54
C LEU A 174 7.32 13.24 -11.28
N ALA A 175 8.08 13.50 -12.33
CA ALA A 175 7.78 14.58 -13.27
C ALA A 175 7.28 14.00 -14.59
N ALA A 176 6.16 14.52 -15.09
CA ALA A 176 5.57 14.10 -16.36
C ALA A 176 5.28 15.29 -17.26
N ARG A 177 5.64 15.20 -18.54
CA ARG A 177 5.26 16.22 -19.55
C ARG A 177 3.94 15.84 -20.20
N VAL A 178 3.05 16.81 -20.33
CA VAL A 178 1.76 16.61 -21.00
C VAL A 178 1.97 16.59 -22.51
N SER A 179 1.54 15.53 -23.16
CA SER A 179 1.63 15.34 -24.61
C SER A 179 0.64 16.25 -25.37
N GLY A 180 0.82 16.39 -26.68
CA GLY A 180 -0.12 17.07 -27.57
C GLY A 180 -1.52 16.45 -27.61
N HIS A 181 -1.66 15.19 -27.15
CA HIS A 181 -2.93 14.47 -27.04
C HIS A 181 -3.61 14.63 -25.66
N SER A 182 -3.21 15.61 -24.85
CA SER A 182 -3.76 15.81 -23.49
C SER A 182 -3.58 14.62 -22.58
N THR A 183 -2.42 13.97 -22.65
CA THR A 183 -2.11 12.78 -21.84
C THR A 183 -0.74 12.88 -21.18
N ILE A 184 -0.61 12.19 -20.04
CA ILE A 184 0.68 11.87 -19.41
C ILE A 184 0.82 10.35 -19.33
N ARG A 185 2.05 9.88 -19.28
CA ARG A 185 2.37 8.47 -19.08
C ARG A 185 3.09 8.30 -17.74
N ILE A 186 2.50 7.52 -16.86
CA ILE A 186 3.07 7.14 -15.57
C ILE A 186 3.31 5.63 -15.59
N LYS A 187 4.58 5.22 -15.48
CA LYS A 187 4.99 3.85 -15.80
C LYS A 187 4.49 3.48 -17.20
N ASN A 188 3.66 2.45 -17.32
CA ASN A 188 3.12 1.96 -18.59
C ASN A 188 1.64 2.30 -18.80
N ILE A 189 1.06 3.17 -17.96
CA ILE A 189 -0.35 3.56 -18.02
C ILE A 189 -0.45 5.01 -18.49
N THR A 190 -1.37 5.25 -19.43
CA THR A 190 -1.66 6.56 -19.98
C THR A 190 -2.86 7.18 -19.25
N TYR A 191 -2.73 8.41 -18.79
CA TYR A 191 -3.80 9.16 -18.13
C TYR A 191 -4.12 10.41 -18.93
N SER A 192 -5.41 10.66 -19.20
CA SER A 192 -5.82 11.93 -19.79
C SER A 192 -5.79 13.05 -18.75
N VAL A 193 -5.40 14.23 -19.19
CA VAL A 193 -5.37 15.44 -18.39
C VAL A 193 -6.06 16.59 -19.15
N PRO A 194 -6.54 17.63 -18.47
CA PRO A 194 -7.16 18.78 -19.14
C PRO A 194 -6.26 19.36 -20.23
N SER A 195 -6.82 19.61 -21.43
CA SER A 195 -6.09 20.06 -22.61
C SER A 195 -5.39 21.41 -22.41
N ARG A 196 -5.84 22.24 -21.47
CA ARG A 196 -5.14 23.48 -21.06
C ARG A 196 -3.73 23.26 -20.54
N LEU A 197 -3.40 22.02 -20.14
CA LEU A 197 -2.10 21.64 -19.60
C LEU A 197 -1.14 21.09 -20.67
N ILE A 198 -1.54 21.02 -21.94
CA ILE A 198 -0.68 20.56 -23.04
C ILE A 198 0.66 21.30 -23.04
N GLY A 199 1.76 20.55 -23.14
CA GLY A 199 3.12 21.07 -23.13
C GLY A 199 3.70 21.37 -21.75
N GLN A 200 2.88 21.44 -20.71
CA GLN A 200 3.33 21.69 -19.34
C GLN A 200 4.06 20.47 -18.75
N ARG A 201 4.96 20.74 -17.81
CA ARG A 201 5.61 19.73 -16.99
C ARG A 201 4.91 19.71 -15.62
N LEU A 202 4.30 18.59 -15.30
CA LEU A 202 3.58 18.39 -14.05
C LEU A 202 4.42 17.60 -13.05
N ARG A 203 4.34 18.00 -11.78
CA ARG A 203 4.76 17.17 -10.65
C ARG A 203 3.63 16.21 -10.32
N VAL A 204 3.93 14.94 -10.22
CA VAL A 204 2.96 13.87 -9.98
C VAL A 204 3.32 13.14 -8.72
N GLU A 205 2.47 13.20 -7.73
CA GLU A 205 2.53 12.36 -6.54
C GLU A 205 1.75 11.08 -6.79
N VAL A 206 2.46 9.96 -6.81
CA VAL A 206 1.93 8.62 -7.05
C VAL A 206 1.68 7.93 -5.73
N TYR A 207 0.45 7.95 -5.27
CA TYR A 207 -0.02 7.19 -4.10
C TYR A 207 -0.38 5.75 -4.50
N GLU A 208 -0.78 4.94 -3.55
CA GLU A 208 -1.22 3.57 -3.81
C GLU A 208 -2.48 3.53 -4.70
N SER A 209 -3.49 4.33 -4.39
CA SER A 209 -4.80 4.32 -5.06
C SER A 209 -5.07 5.53 -5.95
N VAL A 210 -4.26 6.58 -5.89
CA VAL A 210 -4.54 7.86 -6.54
C VAL A 210 -3.27 8.50 -7.06
N LEU A 211 -3.41 9.28 -8.15
CA LEU A 211 -2.39 10.20 -8.64
C LEU A 211 -2.86 11.63 -8.37
N LYS A 212 -2.00 12.44 -7.76
CA LYS A 212 -2.22 13.87 -7.59
C LYS A 212 -1.24 14.63 -8.47
N LEU A 213 -1.77 15.47 -9.34
CA LEU A 213 -1.01 16.21 -10.35
C LEU A 213 -0.96 17.68 -9.98
N TYR A 214 0.23 18.26 -10.05
CA TYR A 214 0.48 19.65 -9.68
C TYR A 214 1.16 20.41 -10.81
N LEU A 215 0.72 21.64 -11.02
CA LEU A 215 1.42 22.66 -11.82
C LEU A 215 2.00 23.70 -10.86
N GLY A 216 3.32 23.68 -10.69
CA GLY A 216 3.96 24.40 -9.59
C GLY A 216 3.48 23.91 -8.22
N ARG A 217 2.84 24.79 -7.44
CA ARG A 217 2.29 24.47 -6.12
C ARG A 217 0.81 24.10 -6.13
N GLU A 218 0.11 24.38 -7.24
CA GLU A 218 -1.32 24.15 -7.35
C GLU A 218 -1.63 22.73 -7.78
N ARG A 219 -2.54 22.05 -7.04
CA ARG A 219 -3.09 20.75 -7.45
C ARG A 219 -4.12 20.96 -8.56
N VAL A 220 -3.78 20.54 -9.77
CA VAL A 220 -4.60 20.72 -10.97
C VAL A 220 -5.52 19.56 -11.28
N LEU A 221 -5.18 18.35 -10.79
CA LEU A 221 -5.97 17.15 -11.05
C LEU A 221 -5.70 16.06 -10.01
N GLU A 222 -6.72 15.28 -9.71
CA GLU A 222 -6.61 14.02 -8.96
C GLU A 222 -7.36 12.95 -9.75
N VAL A 223 -6.71 11.80 -9.98
CA VAL A 223 -7.27 10.68 -10.73
C VAL A 223 -7.00 9.35 -10.03
N PRO A 224 -7.93 8.39 -10.10
CA PRO A 224 -7.66 7.04 -9.61
C PRO A 224 -6.44 6.44 -10.31
N ARG A 225 -5.58 5.79 -9.53
CA ARG A 225 -4.44 5.06 -10.09
C ARG A 225 -4.92 3.71 -10.57
N ALA A 226 -4.73 3.43 -11.85
CA ALA A 226 -4.96 2.09 -12.38
C ALA A 226 -3.84 1.14 -11.96
N CYS A 227 -4.20 -0.08 -11.61
CA CYS A 227 -3.29 -1.19 -11.37
C CYS A 227 -3.13 -2.01 -12.65
N GLY A 228 -1.95 -2.59 -12.87
CA GLY A 228 -1.64 -3.43 -14.05
C GLY A 228 -0.43 -2.90 -14.83
N ASP A 229 0.01 -3.72 -15.81
CA ASP A 229 1.24 -3.47 -16.55
C ASP A 229 1.06 -2.52 -17.73
N ARG A 230 -0.16 -2.39 -18.25
CA ARG A 230 -0.51 -1.51 -19.39
C ARG A 230 -1.96 -1.08 -19.29
N GLY A 231 -2.27 0.10 -19.81
CA GLY A 231 -3.66 0.58 -19.86
C GLY A 231 -3.77 2.07 -20.13
N ALA A 232 -5.02 2.54 -20.15
CA ALA A 232 -5.33 3.95 -20.27
C ALA A 232 -6.52 4.31 -19.38
N VAL A 233 -6.40 5.42 -18.66
CA VAL A 233 -7.47 6.05 -17.88
C VAL A 233 -7.84 7.33 -18.58
N ILE A 234 -8.89 7.27 -19.38
CA ILE A 234 -9.30 8.37 -20.26
C ILE A 234 -10.62 8.96 -19.78
N ASN A 235 -10.58 10.26 -19.46
CA ASN A 235 -11.75 11.06 -19.20
C ASN A 235 -11.98 12.00 -20.41
N PHE A 236 -13.01 11.75 -21.20
CA PHE A 236 -13.34 12.54 -22.39
C PHE A 236 -13.56 14.02 -22.10
N ARG A 237 -13.99 14.38 -20.90
CA ARG A 237 -14.19 15.78 -20.48
C ARG A 237 -12.91 16.61 -20.53
N HIS A 238 -11.75 15.97 -20.48
CA HIS A 238 -10.46 16.66 -20.57
C HIS A 238 -10.18 17.24 -21.95
N VAL A 239 -10.79 16.68 -23.01
CA VAL A 239 -10.54 17.05 -24.41
C VAL A 239 -11.77 17.64 -25.13
N VAL A 240 -12.98 17.45 -24.59
CA VAL A 240 -14.23 17.87 -25.25
C VAL A 240 -14.29 19.38 -25.49
N GLY A 241 -13.83 20.21 -24.57
CA GLY A 241 -13.86 21.66 -24.72
C GLY A 241 -13.10 22.19 -25.94
N PRO A 242 -11.84 21.77 -26.20
CA PRO A 242 -11.13 22.12 -27.44
C PRO A 242 -11.75 21.51 -28.69
N LEU A 243 -12.32 20.31 -28.64
CA LEU A 243 -13.00 19.69 -29.80
C LEU A 243 -14.22 20.49 -30.22
N LEU A 244 -15.04 20.94 -29.27
CA LEU A 244 -16.21 21.81 -29.56
C LEU A 244 -15.84 23.16 -30.19
N ARG A 245 -14.61 23.61 -30.01
CA ARG A 245 -14.11 24.89 -30.60
C ARG A 245 -13.48 24.70 -31.98
N LYS A 246 -13.35 23.47 -32.47
CA LYS A 246 -12.83 23.14 -33.80
C LYS A 246 -13.92 22.44 -34.61
N PRO A 247 -14.85 23.23 -35.25
CA PRO A 247 -15.86 22.64 -36.15
C PRO A 247 -15.10 21.95 -37.29
N GLY A 248 -15.32 20.68 -37.51
CA GLY A 248 -14.64 19.83 -38.50
C GLY A 248 -13.62 18.82 -37.94
N ALA A 249 -13.49 18.69 -36.64
CA ALA A 249 -12.67 17.64 -36.00
C ALA A 249 -13.45 16.34 -35.69
N PHE A 250 -14.66 16.21 -36.25
CA PHE A 250 -15.52 15.01 -36.21
C PHE A 250 -15.60 14.37 -37.58
#